data_2915c5add9347623b2bd102f13052ac5
#
_entry.id   2915c5add9347623b2bd102f13052ac5
#
_cell.length_a   1.000
_cell.length_b   1.000
_cell.length_c   1.000
_cell.angle_alpha   90.00
_cell.angle_beta   90.00
_cell.angle_gamma   90.00
#
_symmetry.space_group_name_H-M   'P 1'
#
loop_
_entity.id
_entity.type
_entity.pdbx_description
1 polymer ?
#
loop_
_entity_poly.entity_id
_entity_poly.type
_entity_poly.pdbx_seq_one_letter_code
_entity_poly.pdbx_strand_id
1 'polypeptide(L)'
;MHDKYGPEAKFAVEAEALLPTTKHEEEIARGLELGLPGADSIKDRRIPTFSRGELPHFAGINTFGKAPYVEDVRKCGQYDVAILGAPFDGGTTYRAGTRFGPQGIRKISALYGSYSFELGVDLRESISMCDLGDVFTIPANIEKTFDQVSKGVSHVYASGAFPVVLGGDHSLGFATVRGVAKNLNGGKLGIIHFDRHVDTQDTDLDERMHTTPWFH
;
A
#
# COMPACT_ATOMS: atom_id res chain seq x y z
N MET A 1 6.47 -2.11 -26.58
CA MET A 1 7.01 -1.71 -25.27
C MET A 1 8.42 -2.25 -25.23
N HIS A 2 9.41 -1.42 -25.51
CA HIS A 2 10.80 -1.86 -25.53
C HIS A 2 11.21 -2.25 -24.11
N ASP A 3 11.73 -3.46 -24.00
CA ASP A 3 12.44 -3.96 -22.83
C ASP A 3 13.56 -2.95 -22.49
N LYS A 4 13.34 -2.15 -21.43
CA LYS A 4 14.28 -1.12 -21.01
C LYS A 4 15.54 -1.69 -20.36
N TYR A 5 15.53 -2.97 -20.06
CA TYR A 5 16.64 -3.70 -19.50
C TYR A 5 17.14 -4.61 -20.58
N GLY A 6 18.20 -4.19 -21.28
CA GLY A 6 18.80 -4.93 -22.37
C GLY A 6 19.10 -6.40 -22.01
N PRO A 7 19.62 -7.18 -22.98
CA PRO A 7 19.82 -8.61 -22.81
C PRO A 7 20.61 -8.86 -21.53
N GLU A 8 20.16 -9.87 -20.80
CA GLU A 8 20.64 -10.34 -19.50
C GLU A 8 22.08 -9.88 -19.22
N ALA A 9 22.18 -8.94 -18.26
CA ALA A 9 23.42 -8.25 -18.04
C ALA A 9 24.54 -9.28 -17.82
N LYS A 10 25.59 -9.20 -18.58
CA LYS A 10 26.82 -10.02 -18.51
C LYS A 10 27.50 -10.01 -17.11
N PHE A 11 26.88 -9.32 -16.16
CA PHE A 11 27.31 -9.24 -14.75
C PHE A 11 26.99 -10.49 -13.92
N ALA A 12 26.19 -11.42 -14.44
CA ALA A 12 25.81 -12.61 -13.69
C ALA A 12 26.98 -13.58 -13.45
N VAL A 13 28.01 -13.55 -14.29
CA VAL A 13 29.11 -14.52 -14.21
C VAL A 13 30.11 -14.17 -13.10
N GLU A 14 30.31 -12.89 -12.83
CA GLU A 14 31.25 -12.46 -11.78
C GLU A 14 30.63 -12.47 -10.38
N ALA A 15 29.32 -12.41 -10.27
CA ALA A 15 28.63 -12.49 -8.97
C ALA A 15 28.77 -13.86 -8.31
N GLU A 16 28.96 -14.92 -9.08
CA GLU A 16 29.18 -16.28 -8.56
C GLU A 16 30.51 -16.41 -7.80
N ALA A 17 31.48 -15.57 -8.13
CA ALA A 17 32.77 -15.53 -7.45
C ALA A 17 32.74 -14.75 -6.11
N LEU A 18 31.70 -13.96 -5.87
CA LEU A 18 31.57 -13.11 -4.69
C LEU A 18 30.75 -13.73 -3.56
N LEU A 19 30.05 -14.83 -3.81
CA LEU A 19 29.25 -15.50 -2.79
C LEU A 19 30.11 -16.47 -1.99
N PRO A 20 30.07 -16.44 -0.66
CA PRO A 20 30.57 -17.54 0.17
C PRO A 20 29.63 -18.74 -0.04
N THR A 21 30.04 -19.56 -0.87
CA THR A 21 29.37 -20.57 -1.65
C THR A 21 28.48 -21.54 -0.86
N THR A 22 29.00 -22.54 -0.27
CA THR A 22 28.25 -23.68 0.27
C THR A 22 27.49 -23.36 1.57
N LYS A 23 28.08 -22.55 2.43
CA LYS A 23 27.53 -22.26 3.75
C LYS A 23 26.24 -21.44 3.71
N HIS A 24 26.12 -20.54 2.74
CA HIS A 24 24.94 -19.70 2.59
C HIS A 24 23.71 -20.49 2.15
N GLU A 25 23.86 -21.41 1.22
CA GLU A 25 22.78 -22.29 0.78
C GLU A 25 22.30 -23.22 1.91
N GLU A 26 23.24 -23.76 2.69
CA GLU A 26 22.94 -24.56 3.87
C GLU A 26 22.21 -23.76 4.95
N GLU A 27 22.62 -22.52 5.17
CA GLU A 27 21.95 -21.60 6.13
C GLU A 27 20.53 -21.26 5.69
N ILE A 28 20.32 -21.01 4.39
CA ILE A 28 18.97 -20.80 3.84
C ILE A 28 18.12 -22.06 4.00
N ALA A 29 18.64 -23.21 3.62
CA ALA A 29 17.91 -24.49 3.75
C ALA A 29 17.48 -24.73 5.20
N ARG A 30 18.38 -24.54 6.15
CA ARG A 30 18.08 -24.65 7.58
C ARG A 30 17.05 -23.61 8.04
N GLY A 31 17.14 -22.37 7.54
CA GLY A 31 16.16 -21.32 7.82
C GLY A 31 14.77 -21.67 7.32
N LEU A 32 14.68 -22.27 6.12
CA LEU A 32 13.41 -22.76 5.55
C LEU A 32 12.82 -23.91 6.38
N GLU A 33 13.65 -24.86 6.81
CA GLU A 33 13.21 -25.94 7.71
C GLU A 33 12.65 -25.42 9.03
N LEU A 34 13.20 -24.32 9.52
CA LEU A 34 12.74 -23.63 10.74
C LEU A 34 11.57 -22.68 10.50
N GLY A 35 11.10 -22.54 9.26
CA GLY A 35 10.00 -21.63 8.91
C GLY A 35 10.36 -20.14 9.06
N LEU A 36 11.62 -19.76 8.93
CA LEU A 36 12.06 -18.38 9.09
C LEU A 36 11.66 -17.52 7.87
N PRO A 37 10.86 -16.44 8.04
CA PRO A 37 10.40 -15.61 6.94
C PRO A 37 11.53 -15.01 6.09
N GLY A 38 12.66 -14.67 6.72
CA GLY A 38 13.82 -14.14 6.01
C GLY A 38 14.42 -15.15 5.03
N ALA A 39 14.49 -16.42 5.40
CA ALA A 39 14.98 -17.47 4.53
C ALA A 39 14.01 -17.73 3.36
N ASP A 40 12.71 -17.74 3.61
CA ASP A 40 11.69 -17.87 2.58
C ASP A 40 11.75 -16.72 1.55
N SER A 41 12.02 -15.53 2.02
CA SER A 41 12.09 -14.34 1.19
C SER A 41 13.28 -14.32 0.20
N ILE A 42 14.39 -14.94 0.53
CA ILE A 42 15.62 -14.94 -0.28
C ILE A 42 15.94 -16.27 -0.95
N LYS A 43 15.13 -17.30 -0.73
CA LYS A 43 15.39 -18.69 -1.18
C LYS A 43 15.67 -18.86 -2.68
N ASP A 44 15.11 -17.97 -3.50
CA ASP A 44 15.22 -18.00 -4.95
C ASP A 44 16.25 -16.99 -5.50
N ARG A 45 17.10 -16.42 -4.64
CA ARG A 45 18.06 -15.41 -5.02
C ARG A 45 19.48 -15.86 -4.77
N ARG A 46 20.32 -15.79 -5.80
CA ARG A 46 21.76 -15.99 -5.67
C ARG A 46 22.41 -14.84 -4.91
N ILE A 47 21.94 -13.62 -5.14
CA ILE A 47 22.34 -12.43 -4.36
C ILE A 47 21.17 -12.04 -3.49
N PRO A 48 21.20 -12.33 -2.19
CA PRO A 48 20.08 -12.02 -1.29
C PRO A 48 19.93 -10.52 -1.11
N THR A 49 18.72 -10.03 -1.36
CA THR A 49 18.36 -8.63 -1.15
C THR A 49 17.01 -8.53 -0.45
N PHE A 50 16.86 -7.58 0.45
CA PHE A 50 15.58 -7.28 1.13
C PHE A 50 14.73 -6.35 0.26
N SER A 51 14.24 -6.83 -0.86
CA SER A 51 13.48 -6.04 -1.83
C SER A 51 11.99 -6.33 -1.89
N ARG A 52 11.50 -7.32 -1.15
CA ARG A 52 10.11 -7.80 -1.20
C ARG A 52 9.26 -7.44 0.01
N GLY A 53 9.64 -6.50 0.83
CA GLY A 53 8.92 -6.21 2.06
C GLY A 53 9.20 -7.20 3.19
N GLU A 54 10.41 -7.76 3.22
CA GLU A 54 10.86 -8.69 4.25
C GLU A 54 11.16 -8.00 5.58
N LEU A 55 11.16 -8.79 6.62
CA LEU A 55 11.82 -8.43 7.89
C LEU A 55 13.34 -8.54 7.73
N PRO A 56 14.13 -7.73 8.42
CA PRO A 56 13.76 -6.82 9.50
C PRO A 56 13.23 -5.46 9.04
N HIS A 57 12.58 -4.73 9.94
CA HIS A 57 11.96 -3.43 9.67
C HIS A 57 12.91 -2.34 9.18
N PHE A 58 14.20 -2.46 9.44
CA PHE A 58 15.22 -1.48 9.03
C PHE A 58 15.72 -1.70 7.61
N ALA A 59 15.33 -2.78 6.95
CA ALA A 59 15.82 -3.15 5.63
C ALA A 59 14.67 -3.35 4.63
N GLY A 60 15.00 -3.35 3.35
CA GLY A 60 14.06 -3.60 2.27
C GLY A 60 13.14 -2.42 1.95
N ILE A 61 12.10 -2.69 1.18
CA ILE A 61 11.09 -1.71 0.80
C ILE A 61 10.08 -1.56 1.94
N ASN A 62 9.85 -0.33 2.40
CA ASN A 62 8.84 -0.06 3.42
C ASN A 62 7.45 -0.04 2.80
N THR A 63 6.81 -1.19 2.78
CA THR A 63 5.39 -1.37 2.53
C THR A 63 4.62 -1.39 3.85
N PHE A 64 3.30 -1.24 3.81
CA PHE A 64 2.48 -1.31 5.02
C PHE A 64 2.58 -2.71 5.65
N GLY A 65 3.00 -2.76 6.91
CA GLY A 65 3.18 -4.02 7.66
C GLY A 65 4.12 -5.03 6.97
N LYS A 66 5.00 -4.55 6.10
CA LYS A 66 5.85 -5.41 5.26
C LYS A 66 5.07 -6.38 4.35
N ALA A 67 3.85 -5.99 3.94
CA ALA A 67 3.09 -6.72 2.93
C ALA A 67 3.83 -6.72 1.58
N PRO A 68 3.64 -7.73 0.72
CA PRO A 68 4.22 -7.75 -0.62
C PRO A 68 3.91 -6.48 -1.41
N TYR A 69 4.93 -5.89 -2.04
CA TYR A 69 4.74 -4.81 -3.00
C TYR A 69 4.31 -5.37 -4.34
N VAL A 70 3.20 -4.91 -4.87
CA VAL A 70 2.64 -5.35 -6.15
C VAL A 70 2.66 -4.18 -7.13
N GLU A 71 3.70 -4.12 -7.96
CA GLU A 71 3.86 -3.06 -8.96
C GLU A 71 2.78 -3.13 -10.05
N ASP A 72 2.41 -4.33 -10.49
CA ASP A 72 1.33 -4.51 -11.45
C ASP A 72 -0.03 -4.51 -10.74
N VAL A 73 -0.65 -3.35 -10.66
CA VAL A 73 -1.94 -3.15 -9.96
C VAL A 73 -3.06 -4.08 -10.46
N ARG A 74 -2.95 -4.63 -11.66
CA ARG A 74 -3.93 -5.60 -12.21
C ARG A 74 -3.95 -6.92 -11.44
N LYS A 75 -2.91 -7.18 -10.66
CA LYS A 75 -2.79 -8.40 -9.84
C LYS A 75 -3.37 -8.26 -8.44
N CYS A 76 -3.88 -7.09 -8.08
CA CYS A 76 -4.39 -6.85 -6.71
C CYS A 76 -5.55 -7.76 -6.33
N GLY A 77 -6.37 -8.21 -7.29
CA GLY A 77 -7.46 -9.17 -7.04
C GLY A 77 -7.03 -10.58 -6.61
N GLN A 78 -5.72 -10.85 -6.51
CA GLN A 78 -5.18 -12.07 -5.93
C GLN A 78 -5.08 -12.01 -4.40
N TYR A 79 -5.39 -10.85 -3.81
CA TYR A 79 -5.31 -10.55 -2.39
C TYR A 79 -6.67 -10.16 -1.83
N ASP A 80 -6.89 -10.42 -0.55
CA ASP A 80 -8.10 -10.00 0.14
C ASP A 80 -8.13 -8.49 0.36
N VAL A 81 -6.96 -7.90 0.65
CA VAL A 81 -6.79 -6.48 0.95
C VAL A 81 -5.66 -5.88 0.11
N ALA A 82 -5.94 -4.74 -0.50
CA ALA A 82 -4.93 -3.97 -1.24
C ALA A 82 -4.81 -2.54 -0.67
N ILE A 83 -3.59 -2.17 -0.33
CA ILE A 83 -3.26 -0.90 0.31
C ILE A 83 -2.79 0.10 -0.74
N LEU A 84 -3.39 1.29 -0.72
CA LEU A 84 -3.08 2.41 -1.60
C LEU A 84 -2.69 3.64 -0.76
N GLY A 85 -1.60 4.29 -1.08
CA GLY A 85 -1.31 5.61 -0.54
C GLY A 85 -1.93 6.72 -1.41
N ALA A 86 -2.41 7.77 -0.77
CA ALA A 86 -2.88 8.99 -1.43
C ALA A 86 -2.17 10.22 -0.83
N PRO A 87 -0.92 10.51 -1.26
CA PRO A 87 -0.07 11.54 -0.67
C PRO A 87 -0.49 12.94 -1.14
N PHE A 88 -1.59 13.45 -0.60
CA PHE A 88 -2.17 14.74 -0.96
C PHE A 88 -2.57 15.52 0.28
N ASP A 89 -2.39 16.86 0.25
CA ASP A 89 -2.79 17.76 1.33
C ASP A 89 -3.28 19.15 0.81
N GLY A 90 -3.80 19.15 -0.43
CA GLY A 90 -4.34 20.37 -1.04
C GLY A 90 -5.64 20.86 -0.41
N GLY A 91 -6.35 20.03 0.37
CA GLY A 91 -7.53 20.41 1.15
C GLY A 91 -7.23 20.80 2.61
N THR A 92 -5.95 20.91 2.98
CA THR A 92 -5.56 21.25 4.36
C THR A 92 -5.79 22.73 4.65
N THR A 93 -6.55 23.03 5.72
CA THR A 93 -6.93 24.41 6.09
C THR A 93 -5.94 25.10 7.01
N TYR A 94 -5.05 24.38 7.69
CA TYR A 94 -4.12 24.95 8.66
C TYR A 94 -2.66 24.69 8.32
N ARG A 95 -2.17 23.47 8.52
CA ARG A 95 -0.76 23.11 8.28
C ARG A 95 -0.68 21.98 7.27
N ALA A 96 -0.02 22.22 6.15
CA ALA A 96 0.32 21.20 5.18
C ALA A 96 1.35 20.20 5.78
N GLY A 97 1.43 19.01 5.20
CA GLY A 97 2.37 17.95 5.59
C GLY A 97 1.72 16.57 5.65
N THR A 98 0.40 16.47 5.64
CA THR A 98 -0.30 15.18 5.64
C THR A 98 -0.05 14.36 4.39
N ARG A 99 0.47 14.97 3.30
CA ARG A 99 0.96 14.24 2.12
C ARG A 99 2.06 13.22 2.45
N PHE A 100 2.77 13.38 3.55
CA PHE A 100 3.76 12.42 4.04
C PHE A 100 3.14 11.30 4.90
N GLY A 101 1.84 11.33 5.12
CA GLY A 101 1.10 10.33 5.91
C GLY A 101 1.31 8.91 5.42
N PRO A 102 1.13 8.59 4.12
CA PRO A 102 1.33 7.23 3.63
C PRO A 102 2.73 6.68 3.91
N GLN A 103 3.78 7.51 3.71
CA GLN A 103 5.16 7.11 4.02
C GLN A 103 5.37 6.92 5.53
N GLY A 104 4.85 7.83 6.35
CA GLY A 104 4.95 7.75 7.81
C GLY A 104 4.26 6.51 8.38
N ILE A 105 3.05 6.22 7.90
CA ILE A 105 2.26 5.06 8.30
C ILE A 105 2.96 3.77 7.89
N ARG A 106 3.47 3.66 6.65
CA ARG A 106 4.23 2.49 6.20
C ARG A 106 5.49 2.26 7.04
N LYS A 107 6.23 3.34 7.30
CA LYS A 107 7.44 3.27 8.11
C LYS A 107 7.17 2.74 9.52
N ILE A 108 6.14 3.26 10.17
CA ILE A 108 5.83 2.85 11.55
C ILE A 108 5.17 1.47 11.59
N SER A 109 4.34 1.11 10.61
CA SER A 109 3.68 -0.19 10.54
C SER A 109 4.67 -1.36 10.47
N ALA A 110 5.86 -1.12 9.92
CA ALA A 110 6.92 -2.12 9.86
C ALA A 110 7.49 -2.50 11.24
N LEU A 111 7.22 -1.72 12.29
CA LEU A 111 7.65 -1.99 13.66
C LEU A 111 6.71 -2.93 14.41
N TYR A 112 5.51 -3.15 13.88
CA TYR A 112 4.50 -3.98 14.54
C TYR A 112 4.51 -5.40 13.96
N GLY A 113 4.40 -6.38 14.82
CA GLY A 113 4.15 -7.77 14.43
C GLY A 113 2.74 -7.95 13.87
N SER A 114 2.52 -9.03 13.14
CA SER A 114 1.22 -9.39 12.58
C SER A 114 0.25 -9.97 13.61
N TYR A 115 0.76 -10.44 14.74
CA TYR A 115 -0.04 -11.08 15.78
C TYR A 115 -0.67 -10.06 16.73
N SER A 116 -2.01 -10.11 16.85
CA SER A 116 -2.76 -9.36 17.85
C SER A 116 -2.97 -10.19 19.11
N PHE A 117 -2.33 -9.80 20.20
CA PHE A 117 -2.51 -10.47 21.50
C PHE A 117 -3.94 -10.31 22.05
N GLU A 118 -4.60 -9.19 21.76
CA GLU A 118 -5.96 -8.92 22.23
C GLU A 118 -6.99 -9.81 21.53
N LEU A 119 -6.80 -10.06 20.25
CA LEU A 119 -7.72 -10.86 19.44
C LEU A 119 -7.30 -12.32 19.32
N GLY A 120 -6.05 -12.66 19.67
CA GLY A 120 -5.49 -14.00 19.50
C GLY A 120 -5.37 -14.43 18.03
N VAL A 121 -5.16 -13.46 17.12
CA VAL A 121 -5.16 -13.67 15.67
C VAL A 121 -3.85 -13.17 15.06
N ASP A 122 -3.26 -13.95 14.18
CA ASP A 122 -2.21 -13.48 13.27
C ASP A 122 -2.85 -12.97 11.98
N LEU A 123 -2.60 -11.69 11.68
CA LEU A 123 -3.17 -11.00 10.53
C LEU A 123 -2.70 -11.64 9.21
N ARG A 124 -1.45 -12.07 9.14
CA ARG A 124 -0.88 -12.67 7.92
C ARG A 124 -1.38 -14.09 7.65
N GLU A 125 -1.78 -14.81 8.69
CA GLU A 125 -2.40 -16.12 8.54
C GLU A 125 -3.89 -16.00 8.20
N SER A 126 -4.51 -14.89 8.56
CA SER A 126 -5.95 -14.68 8.43
C SER A 126 -6.37 -13.99 7.15
N ILE A 127 -5.54 -13.07 6.63
CA ILE A 127 -5.84 -12.23 5.46
C ILE A 127 -4.59 -12.09 4.58
N SER A 128 -4.76 -12.25 3.29
CA SER A 128 -3.72 -11.90 2.31
C SER A 128 -3.78 -10.41 1.99
N MET A 129 -2.65 -9.71 2.17
CA MET A 129 -2.56 -8.27 1.91
C MET A 129 -1.45 -7.97 0.91
N CYS A 130 -1.64 -6.92 0.11
CA CYS A 130 -0.59 -6.34 -0.71
C CYS A 130 -0.56 -4.81 -0.59
N ASP A 131 0.59 -4.22 -0.89
CA ASP A 131 0.76 -2.77 -1.00
C ASP A 131 1.01 -2.42 -2.47
N LEU A 132 0.17 -1.54 -3.01
CA LEU A 132 0.22 -1.11 -4.41
C LEU A 132 1.03 0.19 -4.59
N GLY A 133 1.65 0.69 -3.52
CA GLY A 133 2.29 1.99 -3.53
C GLY A 133 1.29 3.13 -3.48
N ASP A 134 1.61 4.24 -4.13
CA ASP A 134 0.83 5.46 -4.06
C ASP A 134 0.10 5.75 -5.37
N VAL A 135 -1.11 6.28 -5.26
CA VAL A 135 -1.86 6.82 -6.39
C VAL A 135 -1.14 8.05 -6.94
N PHE A 136 -1.17 8.22 -8.24
CA PHE A 136 -0.64 9.41 -8.90
C PHE A 136 -1.46 10.65 -8.52
N THR A 137 -0.96 11.42 -7.56
CA THR A 137 -1.56 12.68 -7.11
C THR A 137 -0.99 13.86 -7.91
N ILE A 138 -1.79 14.91 -8.08
CA ILE A 138 -1.42 16.14 -8.79
C ILE A 138 -1.49 17.31 -7.79
N PRO A 139 -0.37 17.70 -7.18
CA PRO A 139 -0.37 18.61 -6.03
C PRO A 139 -1.09 19.95 -6.26
N ALA A 140 -1.07 20.45 -7.50
CA ALA A 140 -1.71 21.73 -7.86
C ALA A 140 -3.15 21.57 -8.37
N ASN A 141 -3.73 20.37 -8.34
CA ASN A 141 -5.06 20.14 -8.88
C ASN A 141 -5.84 19.08 -8.09
N ILE A 142 -6.74 19.54 -7.24
CA ILE A 142 -7.53 18.68 -6.35
C ILE A 142 -8.50 17.79 -7.14
N GLU A 143 -9.19 18.31 -8.15
CA GLU A 143 -10.17 17.56 -8.94
C GLU A 143 -9.51 16.38 -9.69
N LYS A 144 -8.38 16.64 -10.33
CA LYS A 144 -7.62 15.60 -11.01
C LYS A 144 -7.07 14.57 -10.02
N THR A 145 -6.64 15.00 -8.84
CA THR A 145 -6.20 14.09 -7.78
C THR A 145 -7.35 13.20 -7.34
N PHE A 146 -8.52 13.77 -7.08
CA PHE A 146 -9.72 13.01 -6.73
C PHE A 146 -10.09 11.98 -7.79
N ASP A 147 -9.97 12.34 -9.06
CA ASP A 147 -10.21 11.41 -10.16
C ASP A 147 -9.23 10.24 -10.15
N GLN A 148 -7.96 10.48 -9.90
CA GLN A 148 -6.97 9.40 -9.81
C GLN A 148 -7.21 8.49 -8.61
N VAL A 149 -7.47 9.07 -7.42
CA VAL A 149 -7.77 8.30 -6.22
C VAL A 149 -9.03 7.45 -6.43
N SER A 150 -10.12 8.05 -6.95
CA SER A 150 -11.34 7.32 -7.25
C SER A 150 -11.12 6.17 -8.24
N LYS A 151 -10.30 6.36 -9.27
CA LYS A 151 -9.96 5.30 -10.24
C LYS A 151 -9.17 4.18 -9.57
N GLY A 152 -8.18 4.51 -8.75
CA GLY A 152 -7.39 3.51 -8.01
C GLY A 152 -8.27 2.68 -7.08
N VAL A 153 -9.08 3.32 -6.25
CA VAL A 153 -10.01 2.65 -5.33
C VAL A 153 -11.04 1.80 -6.09
N SER A 154 -11.63 2.35 -7.16
CA SER A 154 -12.59 1.64 -8.00
C SER A 154 -11.98 0.38 -8.63
N HIS A 155 -10.73 0.47 -9.09
CA HIS A 155 -10.03 -0.68 -9.68
C HIS A 155 -9.81 -1.78 -8.64
N VAL A 156 -9.32 -1.44 -7.46
CA VAL A 156 -9.13 -2.41 -6.37
C VAL A 156 -10.43 -3.08 -6.00
N TYR A 157 -11.49 -2.29 -5.75
CA TYR A 157 -12.78 -2.82 -5.37
C TYR A 157 -13.39 -3.72 -6.46
N ALA A 158 -13.31 -3.30 -7.72
CA ALA A 158 -13.82 -4.07 -8.86
C ALA A 158 -13.06 -5.39 -9.08
N SER A 159 -11.80 -5.47 -8.68
CA SER A 159 -11.01 -6.70 -8.75
C SER A 159 -11.28 -7.70 -7.62
N GLY A 160 -12.15 -7.34 -6.65
CA GLY A 160 -12.54 -8.19 -5.53
C GLY A 160 -11.70 -8.01 -4.27
N ALA A 161 -10.66 -7.19 -4.30
CA ALA A 161 -9.87 -6.85 -3.13
C ALA A 161 -10.52 -5.71 -2.32
N PHE A 162 -10.35 -5.72 -1.01
CA PHE A 162 -10.80 -4.64 -0.14
C PHE A 162 -9.78 -3.48 -0.17
N PRO A 163 -10.15 -2.26 -0.63
CA PRO A 163 -9.24 -1.14 -0.69
C PRO A 163 -9.02 -0.51 0.70
N VAL A 164 -7.77 -0.38 1.12
CA VAL A 164 -7.35 0.41 2.28
C VAL A 164 -6.56 1.62 1.77
N VAL A 165 -7.05 2.82 2.03
CA VAL A 165 -6.42 4.06 1.58
C VAL A 165 -5.68 4.72 2.74
N LEU A 166 -4.38 4.91 2.59
CA LEU A 166 -3.54 5.68 3.49
C LEU A 166 -3.54 7.14 3.02
N GLY A 167 -4.25 8.02 3.69
CA GLY A 167 -4.27 9.43 3.36
C GLY A 167 -3.07 10.19 3.94
N GLY A 168 -2.96 11.26 3.54
CA GLY A 168 -3.21 12.57 3.12
C GLY A 168 -4.24 13.28 4.00
N ASP A 169 -4.83 14.29 3.43
CA ASP A 169 -5.82 15.08 4.13
C ASP A 169 -7.24 14.47 4.06
N HIS A 170 -8.14 15.07 4.82
CA HIS A 170 -9.51 14.58 4.96
C HIS A 170 -10.33 14.62 3.66
N SER A 171 -10.02 15.53 2.74
CA SER A 171 -10.74 15.67 1.47
C SER A 171 -10.71 14.41 0.60
N LEU A 172 -9.73 13.56 0.79
CA LEU A 172 -9.60 12.27 0.09
C LEU A 172 -10.73 11.29 0.40
N GLY A 173 -11.48 11.49 1.47
CA GLY A 173 -12.65 10.71 1.81
C GLY A 173 -13.68 10.72 0.68
N PHE A 174 -13.96 11.87 0.08
CA PHE A 174 -14.83 12.00 -1.08
C PHE A 174 -14.39 11.11 -2.25
N ALA A 175 -13.12 11.20 -2.62
CA ALA A 175 -12.58 10.43 -3.73
C ALA A 175 -12.62 8.91 -3.47
N THR A 176 -12.38 8.50 -2.22
CA THR A 176 -12.43 7.10 -1.77
C THR A 176 -13.85 6.55 -1.86
N VAL A 177 -14.81 7.26 -1.27
CA VAL A 177 -16.23 6.88 -1.30
C VAL A 177 -16.75 6.81 -2.73
N ARG A 178 -16.45 7.82 -3.55
CA ARG A 178 -16.81 7.84 -4.98
C ARG A 178 -16.24 6.65 -5.75
N GLY A 179 -15.03 6.23 -5.42
CA GLY A 179 -14.38 5.06 -6.03
C GLY A 179 -15.13 3.76 -5.76
N VAL A 180 -15.58 3.54 -4.51
CA VAL A 180 -16.40 2.38 -4.13
C VAL A 180 -17.81 2.48 -4.73
N ALA A 181 -18.46 3.64 -4.59
CA ALA A 181 -19.83 3.85 -5.01
C ALA A 181 -20.09 3.53 -6.49
N LYS A 182 -19.10 3.79 -7.35
CA LYS A 182 -19.18 3.46 -8.80
C LYS A 182 -19.43 1.98 -9.08
N ASN A 183 -19.14 1.10 -8.14
CA ASN A 183 -19.24 -0.36 -8.33
C ASN A 183 -20.49 -0.97 -7.67
N LEU A 184 -21.34 -0.16 -7.05
CA LEU A 184 -22.48 -0.67 -6.28
C LEU A 184 -23.72 -0.98 -7.13
N ASN A 185 -23.71 -0.73 -8.43
CA ASN A 185 -24.79 -1.05 -9.37
C ASN A 185 -26.21 -0.62 -8.86
N GLY A 186 -26.29 0.58 -8.28
CA GLY A 186 -27.52 1.12 -7.69
C GLY A 186 -27.76 0.71 -6.23
N GLY A 187 -26.84 -0.03 -5.62
CA GLY A 187 -26.85 -0.31 -4.19
C GLY A 187 -26.55 0.94 -3.35
N LYS A 188 -26.83 0.85 -2.05
CA LYS A 188 -26.56 1.92 -1.10
C LYS A 188 -25.25 1.65 -0.37
N LEU A 189 -24.46 2.70 -0.16
CA LEU A 189 -23.25 2.68 0.65
C LEU A 189 -23.57 3.26 2.04
N GLY A 190 -23.24 2.52 3.10
CA GLY A 190 -23.22 3.03 4.45
C GLY A 190 -21.80 3.48 4.81
N ILE A 191 -21.70 4.59 5.55
CA ILE A 191 -20.40 5.13 6.01
C ILE A 191 -20.38 5.10 7.53
N ILE A 192 -19.34 4.52 8.12
CA ILE A 192 -19.01 4.63 9.53
C ILE A 192 -17.85 5.60 9.63
N HIS A 193 -18.08 6.74 10.29
CA HIS A 193 -17.13 7.85 10.36
C HIS A 193 -16.60 8.02 11.77
N PHE A 194 -15.29 7.86 11.94
CA PHE A 194 -14.60 8.08 13.21
C PHE A 194 -13.83 9.39 13.11
N ASP A 195 -14.48 10.48 13.51
CA ASP A 195 -13.89 11.83 13.50
C ASP A 195 -14.44 12.63 14.68
N ARG A 196 -13.78 13.74 14.98
CA ARG A 196 -14.24 14.73 15.94
C ARG A 196 -15.45 15.50 15.43
N HIS A 197 -15.51 15.76 14.12
CA HIS A 197 -16.53 16.54 13.42
C HIS A 197 -17.43 15.62 12.61
N VAL A 198 -18.62 16.05 12.34
CA VAL A 198 -19.59 15.26 11.55
C VAL A 198 -19.39 15.38 10.04
N ASP A 199 -18.69 16.43 9.60
CA ASP A 199 -18.31 16.71 8.21
C ASP A 199 -19.48 16.65 7.22
N THR A 200 -20.61 17.21 7.63
CA THR A 200 -21.85 17.28 6.85
C THR A 200 -22.19 18.71 6.40
N GLN A 201 -21.24 19.62 6.52
CA GLN A 201 -21.40 20.99 6.08
C GLN A 201 -21.31 21.04 4.56
N ASP A 202 -22.26 21.72 3.92
CA ASP A 202 -22.38 21.76 2.46
C ASP A 202 -21.41 22.77 1.84
N THR A 203 -21.38 23.97 2.38
CA THR A 203 -20.52 25.06 1.88
C THR A 203 -19.88 25.83 3.03
N ASP A 204 -18.71 26.37 2.78
CA ASP A 204 -18.03 27.32 3.70
C ASP A 204 -17.36 28.44 2.91
N LEU A 205 -16.08 28.34 2.63
CA LEU A 205 -15.30 29.35 1.90
C LEU A 205 -15.43 29.22 0.38
N ASP A 206 -15.90 28.11 -0.10
CA ASP A 206 -16.03 27.77 -1.51
C ASP A 206 -17.32 26.99 -1.74
N GLU A 207 -17.74 26.90 -2.99
CA GLU A 207 -18.91 26.10 -3.42
C GLU A 207 -18.77 24.61 -3.10
N ARG A 208 -17.54 24.13 -2.93
CA ARG A 208 -17.22 22.74 -2.57
C ARG A 208 -16.40 22.69 -1.31
N MET A 209 -16.98 22.10 -0.29
CA MET A 209 -16.27 21.80 0.94
C MET A 209 -15.44 20.54 0.80
N HIS A 210 -14.18 20.71 0.44
CA HIS A 210 -13.26 19.57 0.36
C HIS A 210 -12.98 18.90 1.71
N THR A 211 -13.37 19.54 2.79
CA THR A 211 -13.30 19.01 4.16
C THR A 211 -14.57 18.29 4.60
N THR A 212 -15.61 18.23 3.74
CA THR A 212 -16.88 17.54 4.03
C THR A 212 -17.19 16.52 2.93
N PRO A 213 -16.45 15.42 2.88
CA PRO A 213 -16.45 14.49 1.74
C PRO A 213 -17.77 13.72 1.53
N TRP A 214 -18.69 13.80 2.47
CA TRP A 214 -19.92 12.97 2.45
C TRP A 214 -21.10 13.62 1.75
N PHE A 215 -21.00 14.89 1.40
CA PHE A 215 -22.12 15.68 0.87
C PHE A 215 -22.19 15.70 -0.66
N HIS A 216 -21.13 15.35 -1.35
CA HIS A 216 -21.02 15.43 -2.82
C HIS A 216 -20.92 14.03 -3.48
#